data_d08b28afa96dcd16672b5bacef1042d1
#
_entry.id   d08b28afa96dcd16672b5bacef1042d1
#
_cell.length_a   1.000
_cell.length_b   1.000
_cell.length_c   1.000
_cell.angle_alpha   90.00
_cell.angle_beta   90.00
_cell.angle_gamma   90.00
#
_symmetry.space_group_name_H-M   'P 1'
#
loop_
_entity.id
_entity.type
_entity.pdbx_description
1 polymer ?
#
loop_
_entity_poly.entity_id
_entity_poly.type
_entity_poly.pdbx_seq_one_letter_code
_entity_poly.pdbx_strand_id
1 'polypeptide(L)'
;MRLTLVAWTLWALAGSALGQSWLVVDVGQKLPSDWSWSAKSQLRTPAENMWRWDEGLVDVGLTKSLDAVPGLAVTGQWRTGWQWPQAGGWTMGWRWATSARWKTDVGDHALGVRIRHQFGGAWMRPWDRARWRAAVKWTHDLPSGWKLVPSGEFFLGREGGELVPQAWRGRLALDKKLSKRRHLVLAYQAQAPIQGKPEVTEHTVILALDVALKKVKRQKKDEGLR
;
A
#
# COMPACT_ATOMS: atom_id res chain seq x y z
N MET A 1 2.89 -10.98 24.28
CA MET A 1 4.23 -10.37 24.41
C MET A 1 5.35 -11.05 23.63
N ARG A 2 5.45 -12.38 23.54
CA ARG A 2 6.58 -13.05 22.82
C ARG A 2 6.60 -12.84 21.30
N LEU A 3 5.46 -12.74 20.62
CA LEU A 3 5.36 -12.52 19.16
C LEU A 3 5.79 -11.11 18.73
N THR A 4 5.55 -10.12 19.57
CA THR A 4 5.97 -8.74 19.30
C THR A 4 7.48 -8.59 19.32
N LEU A 5 8.16 -9.23 20.27
CA LEU A 5 9.62 -9.14 20.38
C LEU A 5 10.32 -9.81 19.20
N VAL A 6 9.84 -10.98 18.74
CA VAL A 6 10.36 -11.69 17.55
C VAL A 6 10.16 -10.88 16.28
N ALA A 7 8.99 -10.25 16.11
CA ALA A 7 8.73 -9.38 14.95
C ALA A 7 9.65 -8.14 14.94
N TRP A 8 9.90 -7.53 16.09
CA TRP A 8 10.84 -6.42 16.23
C TRP A 8 12.30 -6.82 15.96
N THR A 9 12.72 -8.00 16.45
CA THR A 9 14.08 -8.49 16.19
C THR A 9 14.31 -8.87 14.73
N LEU A 10 13.34 -9.52 14.10
CA LEU A 10 13.41 -9.83 12.66
C LEU A 10 13.39 -8.57 11.80
N TRP A 11 12.58 -7.58 12.19
CA TRP A 11 12.52 -6.28 11.52
C TRP A 11 13.86 -5.52 11.68
N ALA A 12 14.43 -5.50 12.88
CA ALA A 12 15.71 -4.86 13.16
C ALA A 12 16.88 -5.52 12.40
N LEU A 13 16.94 -6.85 12.36
CA LEU A 13 17.98 -7.58 11.64
C LEU A 13 17.85 -7.46 10.12
N ALA A 14 16.63 -7.48 9.59
CA ALA A 14 16.39 -7.36 8.16
C ALA A 14 16.64 -5.93 7.64
N GLY A 15 16.29 -4.91 8.41
CA GLY A 15 16.47 -3.52 8.01
C GLY A 15 17.92 -3.10 7.85
N SER A 16 18.83 -3.59 8.71
CA SER A 16 20.26 -3.25 8.65
C SER A 16 20.97 -3.82 7.42
N ALA A 17 20.47 -4.92 6.85
CA ALA A 17 21.10 -5.59 5.71
C ALA A 17 20.48 -5.26 4.36
N LEU A 18 19.25 -4.72 4.32
CA LEU A 18 18.41 -4.70 3.11
C LEU A 18 18.00 -3.30 2.64
N GLY A 19 18.42 -2.21 3.30
CA GLY A 19 18.05 -0.86 2.87
C GLY A 19 16.94 -0.21 3.71
N GLN A 20 15.87 0.29 3.08
CA GLN A 20 14.80 1.02 3.77
C GLN A 20 13.93 0.11 4.64
N SER A 21 13.39 0.67 5.72
CA SER A 21 12.35 0.02 6.54
C SER A 21 11.11 0.88 6.62
N TRP A 22 9.94 0.25 6.52
CA TRP A 22 8.66 0.95 6.61
C TRP A 22 7.80 0.36 7.72
N LEU A 23 7.31 1.23 8.58
CA LEU A 23 6.26 0.92 9.54
C LEU A 23 4.94 1.48 9.02
N VAL A 24 3.91 0.63 8.94
CA VAL A 24 2.63 0.98 8.33
C VAL A 24 1.48 0.63 9.26
N VAL A 25 0.54 1.54 9.42
CA VAL A 25 -0.77 1.27 10.03
C VAL A 25 -1.84 1.62 9.02
N ASP A 26 -2.70 0.67 8.68
CA ASP A 26 -3.84 0.85 7.79
C ASP A 26 -5.14 0.61 8.57
N VAL A 27 -6.05 1.57 8.55
CA VAL A 27 -7.35 1.50 9.20
C VAL A 27 -8.44 1.68 8.17
N GLY A 28 -9.42 0.78 8.14
CA GLY A 28 -10.52 0.88 7.19
C GLY A 28 -11.87 0.49 7.76
N GLN A 29 -12.93 0.99 7.14
CA GLN A 29 -14.30 0.72 7.54
C GLN A 29 -15.22 0.58 6.33
N LYS A 30 -16.08 -0.43 6.36
CA LYS A 30 -17.16 -0.58 5.39
C LYS A 30 -18.33 0.32 5.79
N LEU A 31 -18.83 1.08 4.84
CA LEU A 31 -19.96 1.96 4.92
C LEU A 31 -21.20 1.32 4.24
N PRO A 32 -22.40 1.89 4.38
CA PRO A 32 -23.56 1.49 3.59
C PRO A 32 -23.35 1.67 2.09
N SER A 33 -24.15 0.97 1.28
CA SER A 33 -24.17 1.11 -0.19
C SER A 33 -22.81 0.86 -0.86
N ASP A 34 -22.06 -0.16 -0.39
CA ASP A 34 -20.80 -0.66 -0.96
C ASP A 34 -19.65 0.35 -1.00
N TRP A 35 -19.77 1.39 -0.20
CA TRP A 35 -18.67 2.29 0.09
C TRP A 35 -17.76 1.75 1.20
N SER A 36 -16.51 2.15 1.17
CA SER A 36 -15.59 2.00 2.29
C SER A 36 -14.58 3.15 2.28
N TRP A 37 -14.10 3.50 3.46
CA TRP A 37 -12.96 4.41 3.57
C TRP A 37 -11.76 3.70 4.18
N SER A 38 -10.59 4.24 3.93
CA SER A 38 -9.35 3.82 4.58
C SER A 38 -8.48 5.02 4.90
N ALA A 39 -7.71 4.89 5.98
CA ALA A 39 -6.64 5.81 6.34
C ALA A 39 -5.39 5.00 6.64
N LYS A 40 -4.29 5.35 5.98
CA LYS A 40 -3.00 4.69 6.14
C LYS A 40 -1.98 5.71 6.60
N SER A 41 -1.27 5.39 7.69
CA SER A 41 -0.06 6.10 8.12
C SER A 41 1.15 5.24 7.83
N GLN A 42 2.24 5.86 7.42
CA GLN A 42 3.47 5.18 7.05
C GLN A 42 4.68 6.02 7.48
N LEU A 43 5.58 5.39 8.22
CA LEU A 43 6.88 5.96 8.57
C LEU A 43 7.95 5.16 7.84
N ARG A 44 8.97 5.85 7.33
CA ARG A 44 10.04 5.26 6.53
C ARG A 44 11.40 5.69 7.05
N THR A 45 12.35 4.78 7.02
CA THR A 45 13.76 5.06 7.31
C THR A 45 14.56 5.12 6.02
N PRO A 46 15.67 5.88 5.96
CA PRO A 46 16.60 5.83 4.85
C PRO A 46 17.37 4.50 4.83
N ALA A 47 18.01 4.19 3.72
CA ALA A 47 18.79 2.97 3.56
C ALA A 47 20.03 2.94 4.48
N GLU A 48 20.60 4.10 4.77
CA GLU A 48 21.84 4.22 5.54
C GLU A 48 21.63 4.14 7.05
N ASN A 49 20.40 4.39 7.53
CA ASN A 49 20.12 4.42 8.96
C ASN A 49 18.68 4.03 9.29
N MET A 50 18.46 2.78 9.62
CA MET A 50 17.15 2.21 9.96
C MET A 50 16.54 2.74 11.26
N TRP A 51 17.32 3.39 12.10
CA TRP A 51 16.85 3.94 13.38
C TRP A 51 16.38 5.39 13.24
N ARG A 52 16.60 6.00 12.09
CA ARG A 52 16.19 7.35 11.81
C ARG A 52 14.99 7.39 10.87
N TRP A 53 13.94 8.05 11.28
CA TRP A 53 12.79 8.32 10.43
C TRP A 53 13.08 9.54 9.53
N ASP A 54 12.95 9.39 8.23
CA ASP A 54 13.20 10.49 7.28
C ASP A 54 11.96 10.86 6.45
N GLU A 55 10.94 10.01 6.45
CA GLU A 55 9.71 10.26 5.70
C GLU A 55 8.49 9.79 6.47
N GLY A 56 7.48 10.65 6.55
CA GLY A 56 6.16 10.32 7.06
C GLY A 56 5.10 10.54 5.99
N LEU A 57 4.13 9.63 5.89
CA LEU A 57 3.05 9.69 4.91
C LEU A 57 1.71 9.42 5.58
N VAL A 58 0.68 10.11 5.11
CA VAL A 58 -0.72 9.81 5.42
C VAL A 58 -1.50 9.70 4.12
N ASP A 59 -2.18 8.57 3.93
CA ASP A 59 -3.12 8.34 2.84
C ASP A 59 -4.54 8.31 3.38
N VAL A 60 -5.48 8.94 2.72
CA VAL A 60 -6.92 8.78 2.97
C VAL A 60 -7.58 8.37 1.66
N GLY A 61 -8.40 7.34 1.69
CA GLY A 61 -9.04 6.79 0.52
C GLY A 61 -10.54 6.55 0.72
N LEU A 62 -11.30 6.75 -0.35
CA LEU A 62 -12.70 6.38 -0.46
C LEU A 62 -12.86 5.41 -1.61
N THR A 63 -13.49 4.27 -1.36
CA THR A 63 -13.68 3.19 -2.34
C THR A 63 -15.17 2.90 -2.52
N LYS A 64 -15.59 2.74 -3.76
CA LYS A 64 -16.90 2.21 -4.15
C LYS A 64 -16.72 0.87 -4.84
N SER A 65 -17.35 -0.19 -4.32
CA SER A 65 -17.50 -1.45 -5.05
C SER A 65 -18.64 -1.31 -6.07
N LEU A 66 -18.45 -1.86 -7.26
CA LEU A 66 -19.41 -1.74 -8.35
C LEU A 66 -20.18 -3.06 -8.52
N ASP A 67 -21.47 -3.06 -8.18
CA ASP A 67 -22.32 -4.26 -8.23
C ASP A 67 -22.47 -4.82 -9.65
N ALA A 68 -22.43 -3.94 -10.67
CA ALA A 68 -22.54 -4.33 -12.07
C ALA A 68 -21.40 -5.24 -12.57
N VAL A 69 -20.23 -5.19 -11.90
CA VAL A 69 -19.07 -6.02 -12.24
C VAL A 69 -18.52 -6.63 -10.97
N PRO A 70 -18.80 -7.90 -10.69
CA PRO A 70 -18.31 -8.60 -9.49
C PRO A 70 -16.79 -8.45 -9.32
N GLY A 71 -16.39 -8.06 -8.12
CA GLY A 71 -14.97 -7.88 -7.79
C GLY A 71 -14.35 -6.55 -8.21
N LEU A 72 -15.04 -5.71 -9.00
CA LEU A 72 -14.55 -4.39 -9.41
C LEU A 72 -14.83 -3.33 -8.34
N ALA A 73 -13.82 -2.54 -8.04
CA ALA A 73 -13.93 -1.39 -7.15
C ALA A 73 -13.12 -0.20 -7.67
N VAL A 74 -13.64 1.00 -7.48
CA VAL A 74 -12.96 2.27 -7.81
C VAL A 74 -12.61 3.01 -6.53
N THR A 75 -11.39 3.55 -6.45
CA THR A 75 -10.88 4.26 -5.27
C THR A 75 -10.34 5.62 -5.68
N GLY A 76 -10.80 6.67 -5.01
CA GLY A 76 -10.11 7.96 -4.93
C GLY A 76 -9.24 8.01 -3.67
N GLN A 77 -8.00 8.46 -3.78
CA GLN A 77 -7.05 8.49 -2.68
C GLN A 77 -6.26 9.79 -2.68
N TRP A 78 -6.19 10.41 -1.53
CA TRP A 78 -5.33 11.54 -1.25
C TRP A 78 -4.17 11.10 -0.37
N ARG A 79 -2.95 11.52 -0.70
CA ARG A 79 -1.76 11.36 0.12
C ARG A 79 -1.18 12.72 0.43
N THR A 80 -0.79 12.91 1.66
CA THR A 80 0.14 13.95 2.07
C THR A 80 1.32 13.31 2.80
N GLY A 81 2.44 14.01 2.84
CA GLY A 81 3.61 13.51 3.55
C GLY A 81 4.66 14.58 3.69
N TRP A 82 5.65 14.25 4.46
CA TRP A 82 6.77 15.12 4.81
C TRP A 82 8.07 14.33 4.84
N GLN A 83 9.15 14.98 4.51
CA GLN A 83 10.51 14.45 4.60
C GLN A 83 11.36 15.34 5.51
N TRP A 84 12.25 14.69 6.25
CA TRP A 84 13.26 15.33 7.10
C TRP A 84 14.66 15.03 6.53
N PRO A 85 15.15 15.76 5.51
CA PRO A 85 16.46 15.53 4.94
C PRO A 85 17.58 15.83 5.95
N GLN A 86 18.73 15.21 5.76
CA GLN A 86 19.88 15.36 6.67
C GLN A 86 20.44 16.78 6.72
N ALA A 87 20.34 17.51 5.62
CA ALA A 87 20.88 18.88 5.48
C ALA A 87 20.04 19.97 6.13
N GLY A 88 19.00 19.58 6.89
CA GLY A 88 18.09 20.53 7.54
C GLY A 88 16.92 20.96 6.64
N GLY A 89 15.90 21.51 7.31
CA GLY A 89 14.62 21.82 6.67
C GLY A 89 13.75 20.58 6.44
N TRP A 90 12.46 20.76 6.42
CA TRP A 90 11.50 19.72 6.08
C TRP A 90 10.69 20.15 4.86
N THR A 91 10.31 19.18 4.04
CA THR A 91 9.51 19.42 2.83
C THR A 91 8.19 18.68 2.91
N MET A 92 7.14 19.32 2.42
CA MET A 92 5.82 18.71 2.29
C MET A 92 5.49 18.43 0.84
N GLY A 93 4.71 17.36 0.63
CA GLY A 93 4.17 17.05 -0.67
C GLY A 93 2.79 16.40 -0.59
N TRP A 94 2.14 16.36 -1.72
CA TRP A 94 0.82 15.76 -1.82
C TRP A 94 0.67 14.98 -3.13
N ARG A 95 -0.24 14.03 -3.13
CA ARG A 95 -0.60 13.25 -4.29
C ARG A 95 -2.06 12.85 -4.26
N TRP A 96 -2.72 13.02 -5.38
CA TRP A 96 -4.01 12.42 -5.65
C TRP A 96 -3.84 11.16 -6.50
N ALA A 97 -4.65 10.14 -6.27
CA ALA A 97 -4.67 8.94 -7.09
C ALA A 97 -6.10 8.43 -7.28
N THR A 98 -6.40 8.02 -8.50
CA THR A 98 -7.62 7.26 -8.81
C THR A 98 -7.21 5.87 -9.27
N SER A 99 -7.85 4.84 -8.77
CA SER A 99 -7.54 3.46 -9.16
C SER A 99 -8.80 2.63 -9.37
N ALA A 100 -8.76 1.77 -10.39
CA ALA A 100 -9.67 0.67 -10.57
C ALA A 100 -8.96 -0.61 -10.12
N ARG A 101 -9.63 -1.42 -9.30
CA ARG A 101 -9.14 -2.71 -8.83
C ARG A 101 -10.19 -3.76 -9.10
N TRP A 102 -9.78 -4.82 -9.75
CA TRP A 102 -10.58 -6.01 -9.93
C TRP A 102 -9.98 -7.17 -9.14
N LYS A 103 -10.82 -7.93 -8.46
CA LYS A 103 -10.45 -9.12 -7.71
C LYS A 103 -11.35 -10.27 -8.09
N THR A 104 -10.76 -11.43 -8.33
CA THR A 104 -11.48 -12.68 -8.58
C THR A 104 -10.82 -13.82 -7.82
N ASP A 105 -11.60 -14.85 -7.50
CA ASP A 105 -11.08 -16.09 -6.93
C ASP A 105 -10.79 -17.08 -8.06
N VAL A 106 -9.65 -17.76 -7.98
CA VAL A 106 -9.17 -18.76 -8.96
C VAL A 106 -8.77 -20.01 -8.18
N GLY A 107 -9.68 -20.95 -8.04
CA GLY A 107 -9.54 -22.10 -7.13
C GLY A 107 -9.36 -21.62 -5.68
N ASP A 108 -8.33 -22.14 -5.01
CA ASP A 108 -7.99 -21.76 -3.62
C ASP A 108 -7.19 -20.44 -3.53
N HIS A 109 -7.10 -19.70 -4.62
CA HIS A 109 -6.32 -18.48 -4.72
C HIS A 109 -7.21 -17.28 -5.00
N ALA A 110 -6.70 -16.09 -4.72
CA ALA A 110 -7.33 -14.84 -5.17
C ALA A 110 -6.34 -14.05 -6.03
N LEU A 111 -6.79 -13.68 -7.23
CA LEU A 111 -6.08 -12.81 -8.15
C LEU A 111 -6.65 -11.39 -8.03
N GLY A 112 -5.77 -10.40 -7.92
CA GLY A 112 -6.12 -8.99 -7.95
C GLY A 112 -5.34 -8.24 -9.02
N VAL A 113 -6.02 -7.44 -9.81
CA VAL A 113 -5.41 -6.53 -10.78
C VAL A 113 -5.78 -5.11 -10.40
N ARG A 114 -4.86 -4.17 -10.53
CA ARG A 114 -5.10 -2.75 -10.25
C ARG A 114 -4.44 -1.89 -11.33
N ILE A 115 -5.20 -0.94 -11.83
CA ILE A 115 -4.68 0.18 -12.62
C ILE A 115 -4.89 1.44 -11.79
N ARG A 116 -3.87 2.29 -11.72
CA ARG A 116 -3.89 3.54 -10.98
C ARG A 116 -3.34 4.68 -11.83
N HIS A 117 -4.07 5.77 -11.88
CA HIS A 117 -3.58 7.07 -12.31
C HIS A 117 -3.27 7.92 -11.08
N GLN A 118 -2.18 8.67 -11.12
CA GLN A 118 -1.78 9.56 -10.02
C GLN A 118 -1.18 10.86 -10.53
N PHE A 119 -1.33 11.92 -9.76
CA PHE A 119 -0.67 13.19 -9.95
C PHE A 119 -0.42 13.84 -8.59
N GLY A 120 0.57 14.70 -8.50
CA GLY A 120 0.93 15.37 -7.26
C GLY A 120 1.98 16.43 -7.47
N GLY A 121 2.34 17.11 -6.38
CA GLY A 121 3.30 18.21 -6.33
C GLY A 121 4.33 18.03 -5.23
N ALA A 122 5.41 18.80 -5.34
CA ALA A 122 6.60 18.83 -4.49
C ALA A 122 7.28 17.46 -4.32
N TRP A 123 8.17 17.27 -3.44
CA TRP A 123 9.06 16.19 -3.00
C TRP A 123 8.89 14.75 -3.60
N MET A 124 8.11 14.53 -4.63
CA MET A 124 7.90 13.18 -5.18
C MET A 124 9.20 12.64 -5.77
N ARG A 125 9.55 11.41 -5.37
CA ARG A 125 10.64 10.65 -6.00
C ARG A 125 10.33 10.44 -7.49
N PRO A 126 11.34 10.23 -8.36
CA PRO A 126 11.12 10.01 -9.80
C PRO A 126 10.02 8.98 -10.11
N TRP A 127 10.01 7.86 -9.39
CA TRP A 127 9.02 6.79 -9.52
C TRP A 127 7.61 7.18 -9.03
N ASP A 128 7.54 8.09 -8.07
CA ASP A 128 6.26 8.60 -7.57
C ASP A 128 5.65 9.64 -8.50
N ARG A 129 6.42 10.20 -9.41
CA ARG A 129 5.96 11.07 -10.50
C ARG A 129 5.31 10.28 -11.64
N ALA A 130 5.44 8.95 -11.68
CA ALA A 130 4.76 8.12 -12.64
C ALA A 130 3.26 8.37 -12.60
N ARG A 131 2.67 8.67 -13.75
CA ARG A 131 1.26 9.03 -13.87
C ARG A 131 0.35 7.81 -13.87
N TRP A 132 0.88 6.64 -14.27
CA TRP A 132 0.15 5.39 -14.32
C TRP A 132 0.91 4.28 -13.60
N ARG A 133 0.15 3.36 -13.02
CA ARG A 133 0.71 2.16 -12.37
C ARG A 133 -0.23 0.99 -12.65
N ALA A 134 0.35 -0.12 -13.09
CA ALA A 134 -0.35 -1.38 -13.26
C ALA A 134 0.21 -2.39 -12.27
N ALA A 135 -0.65 -3.10 -11.56
CA ALA A 135 -0.21 -4.05 -10.55
C ALA A 135 -1.04 -5.34 -10.62
N VAL A 136 -0.37 -6.46 -10.38
CA VAL A 136 -0.96 -7.78 -10.20
C VAL A 136 -0.59 -8.28 -8.81
N LYS A 137 -1.56 -8.87 -8.12
CA LYS A 137 -1.42 -9.44 -6.80
C LYS A 137 -2.03 -10.83 -6.79
N TRP A 138 -1.28 -11.80 -6.32
CA TRP A 138 -1.76 -13.15 -6.06
C TRP A 138 -1.88 -13.38 -4.55
N THR A 139 -2.89 -14.10 -4.09
CA THR A 139 -3.04 -14.42 -2.68
C THR A 139 -3.27 -15.91 -2.55
N HIS A 140 -2.43 -16.56 -1.76
CA HIS A 140 -2.51 -17.99 -1.44
C HIS A 140 -2.71 -18.16 0.06
N ASP A 141 -3.74 -18.90 0.43
CA ASP A 141 -4.02 -19.23 1.83
C ASP A 141 -3.08 -20.33 2.31
N LEU A 142 -2.41 -20.09 3.43
CA LEU A 142 -1.53 -21.01 4.11
C LEU A 142 -2.18 -21.52 5.40
N PRO A 143 -1.71 -22.66 5.95
CA PRO A 143 -2.19 -23.15 7.25
C PRO A 143 -2.12 -22.10 8.37
N SER A 144 -2.91 -22.31 9.41
CA SER A 144 -2.92 -21.49 10.62
C SER A 144 -3.23 -20.00 10.41
N GLY A 145 -3.98 -19.66 9.35
CA GLY A 145 -4.43 -18.28 9.07
C GLY A 145 -3.34 -17.36 8.55
N TRP A 146 -2.30 -17.91 7.96
CA TRP A 146 -1.32 -17.19 7.17
C TRP A 146 -1.77 -17.08 5.72
N LYS A 147 -1.29 -16.05 5.02
CA LYS A 147 -1.41 -15.87 3.57
C LYS A 147 -0.08 -15.49 2.98
N LEU A 148 0.29 -16.10 1.88
CA LEU A 148 1.39 -15.67 1.04
C LEU A 148 0.87 -14.77 -0.07
N VAL A 149 1.49 -13.62 -0.25
CA VAL A 149 0.99 -12.57 -1.14
C VAL A 149 2.11 -12.01 -2.00
N PRO A 150 2.52 -12.70 -3.07
CA PRO A 150 3.36 -12.10 -4.11
C PRO A 150 2.59 -11.04 -4.90
N SER A 151 3.27 -10.00 -5.31
CA SER A 151 2.74 -8.97 -6.21
C SER A 151 3.82 -8.33 -7.05
N GLY A 152 3.43 -7.90 -8.25
CA GLY A 152 4.26 -7.11 -9.17
C GLY A 152 3.57 -5.81 -9.53
N GLU A 153 4.33 -4.74 -9.73
CA GLU A 153 3.82 -3.44 -10.11
C GLU A 153 4.77 -2.78 -11.13
N PHE A 154 4.19 -2.20 -12.19
CA PHE A 154 4.89 -1.39 -13.17
C PHE A 154 4.51 0.06 -13.04
N PHE A 155 5.48 0.94 -13.18
CA PHE A 155 5.34 2.38 -13.16
C PHE A 155 5.53 2.91 -14.57
N LEU A 156 4.52 3.64 -15.06
CA LEU A 156 4.51 4.22 -16.40
C LEU A 156 4.51 5.74 -16.27
N GLY A 157 5.48 6.40 -16.85
CA GLY A 157 5.58 7.85 -16.95
C GLY A 157 5.31 8.35 -18.36
N ARG A 158 5.35 9.66 -18.55
CA ARG A 158 5.29 10.29 -19.87
C ARG A 158 6.63 10.87 -20.27
N GLU A 159 7.12 10.48 -21.42
CA GLU A 159 8.31 11.04 -22.06
C GLU A 159 7.96 11.35 -23.53
N GLY A 160 8.21 12.58 -24.01
CA GLY A 160 7.88 12.98 -25.38
C GLY A 160 6.38 12.84 -25.75
N GLY A 161 5.48 12.75 -24.76
CA GLY A 161 4.04 12.51 -24.99
C GLY A 161 3.61 11.05 -24.90
N GLU A 162 4.54 10.09 -24.98
CA GLU A 162 4.28 8.66 -24.95
C GLU A 162 4.33 8.11 -23.50
N LEU A 163 3.60 7.01 -23.25
CA LEU A 163 3.67 6.27 -22.00
C LEU A 163 4.83 5.28 -22.08
N VAL A 164 5.83 5.48 -21.24
CA VAL A 164 7.03 4.62 -21.17
C VAL A 164 7.15 3.97 -19.80
N PRO A 165 7.60 2.71 -19.74
CA PRO A 165 7.92 2.04 -18.48
C PRO A 165 9.11 2.73 -17.80
N GLN A 166 8.94 3.15 -16.56
CA GLN A 166 9.99 3.84 -15.78
C GLN A 166 10.63 2.95 -14.73
N ALA A 167 9.84 2.13 -14.06
CA ALA A 167 10.31 1.25 -13.00
C ALA A 167 9.39 0.02 -12.85
N TRP A 168 9.91 -1.02 -12.24
CA TRP A 168 9.13 -2.13 -11.75
C TRP A 168 9.33 -2.33 -10.25
N ARG A 169 8.39 -3.00 -9.60
CA ARG A 169 8.43 -3.33 -8.18
C ARG A 169 7.92 -4.75 -7.99
N GLY A 170 8.73 -5.59 -7.37
CA GLY A 170 8.33 -6.89 -6.86
C GLY A 170 8.13 -6.83 -5.35
N ARG A 171 7.11 -7.51 -4.83
CA ARG A 171 6.86 -7.61 -3.39
C ARG A 171 6.40 -9.01 -3.03
N LEU A 172 6.96 -9.55 -1.95
CA LEU A 172 6.51 -10.77 -1.30
C LEU A 172 6.05 -10.44 0.11
N ALA A 173 4.83 -10.81 0.48
CA ALA A 173 4.31 -10.54 1.80
C ALA A 173 3.75 -11.80 2.46
N LEU A 174 3.94 -11.90 3.76
CA LEU A 174 3.27 -12.82 4.66
C LEU A 174 2.25 -12.03 5.49
N ASP A 175 0.98 -12.37 5.34
CA ASP A 175 -0.13 -11.77 6.05
C ASP A 175 -0.63 -12.77 7.10
N LYS A 176 -0.64 -12.37 8.37
CA LYS A 176 -1.13 -13.15 9.49
C LYS A 176 -2.41 -12.55 10.04
N LYS A 177 -3.50 -13.31 9.99
CA LYS A 177 -4.71 -12.94 10.67
C LYS A 177 -4.54 -13.11 12.19
N LEU A 178 -4.54 -11.99 12.92
CA LEU A 178 -4.47 -11.95 14.38
C LEU A 178 -5.86 -12.06 15.03
N SER A 179 -6.88 -11.51 14.38
CA SER A 179 -8.27 -11.56 14.82
C SER A 179 -9.22 -11.36 13.63
N LYS A 180 -10.54 -11.34 13.87
CA LYS A 180 -11.53 -11.03 12.82
C LYS A 180 -11.31 -9.67 12.14
N ARG A 181 -10.52 -8.76 12.77
CA ARG A 181 -10.36 -7.37 12.32
C ARG A 181 -8.93 -6.88 12.29
N ARG A 182 -7.96 -7.70 12.63
CA ARG A 182 -6.54 -7.29 12.69
C ARG A 182 -5.70 -8.28 11.93
N HIS A 183 -4.86 -7.76 11.06
CA HIS A 183 -3.86 -8.50 10.32
C HIS A 183 -2.49 -7.88 10.54
N LEU A 184 -1.49 -8.72 10.68
CA LEU A 184 -0.09 -8.32 10.71
C LEU A 184 0.54 -8.74 9.39
N VAL A 185 1.19 -7.81 8.71
CA VAL A 185 1.84 -8.08 7.42
C VAL A 185 3.33 -7.81 7.57
N LEU A 186 4.13 -8.83 7.25
CA LEU A 186 5.57 -8.69 7.03
C LEU A 186 5.82 -8.82 5.53
N ALA A 187 6.50 -7.85 4.93
CA ALA A 187 6.80 -7.92 3.51
C ALA A 187 8.21 -7.47 3.19
N TYR A 188 8.77 -8.09 2.16
CA TYR A 188 9.97 -7.64 1.47
C TYR A 188 9.57 -7.11 0.09
N GLN A 189 10.19 -6.03 -0.33
CA GLN A 189 9.95 -5.37 -1.60
C GLN A 189 11.28 -4.98 -2.24
N ALA A 190 11.37 -5.21 -3.54
CA ALA A 190 12.46 -4.69 -4.38
C ALA A 190 11.87 -3.82 -5.48
N GLN A 191 12.48 -2.68 -5.74
CA GLN A 191 12.10 -1.76 -6.82
C GLN A 191 13.34 -1.36 -7.61
N ALA A 192 13.27 -1.47 -8.94
CA ALA A 192 14.34 -1.10 -9.83
C ALA A 192 13.83 -0.27 -11.01
N PRO A 193 14.65 0.65 -11.55
CA PRO A 193 14.38 1.35 -12.79
C PRO A 193 14.40 0.38 -13.97
N ILE A 194 13.68 0.71 -15.06
CA ILE A 194 13.68 -0.07 -16.30
C ILE A 194 14.61 0.56 -17.35
N GLN A 195 14.75 1.89 -17.34
CA GLN A 195 15.53 2.60 -18.35
C GLN A 195 16.62 3.49 -17.75
N GLY A 196 17.81 3.43 -18.39
CA GLY A 196 18.73 4.54 -18.57
C GLY A 196 19.64 4.96 -17.44
N LYS A 197 19.60 4.31 -16.26
CA LYS A 197 20.53 4.61 -15.19
C LYS A 197 20.93 3.34 -14.44
N PRO A 198 22.22 3.15 -14.12
CA PRO A 198 22.67 2.10 -13.22
C PRO A 198 22.25 2.48 -11.80
N GLU A 199 20.96 2.57 -11.56
CA GLU A 199 20.45 2.92 -10.25
C GLU A 199 20.20 1.66 -9.44
N VAL A 200 20.68 1.73 -8.23
CA VAL A 200 20.61 0.69 -7.24
C VAL A 200 19.14 0.25 -7.06
N THR A 201 18.91 -1.05 -7.12
CA THR A 201 17.65 -1.63 -6.73
C THR A 201 17.34 -1.23 -5.29
N GLU A 202 16.24 -0.53 -5.06
CA GLU A 202 15.81 -0.19 -3.71
C GLU A 202 15.19 -1.42 -3.04
N HIS A 203 15.75 -1.81 -1.92
CA HIS A 203 15.25 -2.89 -1.08
C HIS A 203 14.50 -2.31 0.13
N THR A 204 13.39 -2.91 0.47
CA THR A 204 12.55 -2.42 1.57
C THR A 204 11.96 -3.57 2.37
N VAL A 205 12.04 -3.49 3.69
CA VAL A 205 11.29 -4.34 4.62
C VAL A 205 10.10 -3.54 5.15
N ILE A 206 8.93 -4.15 5.17
CA ILE A 206 7.68 -3.51 5.57
C ILE A 206 7.05 -4.31 6.70
N LEU A 207 6.81 -3.65 7.82
CA LEU A 207 5.94 -4.16 8.88
C LEU A 207 4.64 -3.35 8.86
N ALA A 208 3.50 -4.02 8.69
CA ALA A 208 2.22 -3.35 8.63
C ALA A 208 1.20 -4.00 9.58
N LEU A 209 0.38 -3.16 10.19
CA LEU A 209 -0.80 -3.54 10.95
C LEU A 209 -2.04 -3.03 10.23
N ASP A 210 -2.87 -3.94 9.76
CA ASP A 210 -4.15 -3.63 9.12
C ASP A 210 -5.29 -3.82 10.13
N VAL A 211 -6.14 -2.81 10.30
CA VAL A 211 -7.24 -2.79 11.26
C VAL A 211 -8.56 -2.48 10.53
N ALA A 212 -9.49 -3.43 10.55
CA ALA A 212 -10.84 -3.22 10.05
C ALA A 212 -11.77 -2.78 11.18
N LEU A 213 -12.39 -1.62 11.06
CA LEU A 213 -13.41 -1.15 12.00
C LEU A 213 -14.75 -1.87 11.80
N LYS A 214 -15.65 -1.76 12.75
CA LYS A 214 -17.01 -2.33 12.64
C LYS A 214 -17.74 -1.70 11.45
N LYS A 215 -18.42 -2.53 10.65
CA LYS A 215 -19.30 -2.05 9.58
C LYS A 215 -20.37 -1.12 10.16
N VAL A 216 -20.60 0.02 9.54
CA VAL A 216 -21.72 0.90 9.85
C VAL A 216 -23.00 0.22 9.34
N LYS A 217 -23.92 -0.05 10.23
CA LYS A 217 -25.22 -0.59 9.85
C LYS A 217 -26.10 0.56 9.30
N ARG A 218 -26.82 0.29 8.22
CA ARG A 218 -27.87 1.21 7.75
C ARG A 218 -28.90 1.32 8.89
N GLN A 219 -29.15 2.51 9.43
CA GLN A 219 -30.32 2.72 10.28
C GLN A 219 -31.55 2.39 9.41
N LYS A 220 -32.37 1.43 9.85
CA LYS A 220 -33.72 1.28 9.30
C LYS A 220 -34.39 2.63 9.56
N LYS A 221 -34.71 3.36 8.50
CA LYS A 221 -35.61 4.50 8.58
C LYS A 221 -36.93 3.89 9.09
N ASP A 222 -37.33 4.23 10.30
CA ASP A 222 -38.62 3.83 10.80
C ASP A 222 -39.69 4.44 9.84
N GLU A 223 -40.24 3.59 9.00
CA GLU A 223 -41.44 3.85 8.22
C GLU A 223 -42.63 3.82 9.25
N GLY A 224 -42.69 4.84 10.07
CA GLY A 224 -43.67 5.02 11.12
C GLY A 224 -44.16 6.45 11.18
N LEU A 225 -44.56 6.99 10.02
CA LEU A 225 -45.44 8.16 9.97
C LEU A 225 -46.57 7.83 9.01
N ARG A 226 -47.57 7.15 9.55
CA ARG A 226 -48.95 7.22 9.05
C ARG A 226 -49.68 8.36 9.76
#